data_16287a8a710f7e842a7bae3c189a8dd5
#
_entry.id   16287a8a710f7e842a7bae3c189a8dd5
#
_cell.length_a   1.000
_cell.length_b   1.000
_cell.length_c   1.000
_cell.angle_alpha   90.00
_cell.angle_beta   90.00
_cell.angle_gamma   90.00
#
_symmetry.space_group_name_H-M   'P 1'
#
loop_
_entity.id
_entity.type
_entity.pdbx_description
1 polymer ?
#
loop_
_entity_poly.entity_id
_entity_poly.type
_entity_poly.pdbx_seq_one_letter_code
_entity_poly.pdbx_strand_id
1 'polypeptide(L)'
;WSSDAAAVAQAWADDLKNRGCAIEHNPNRGNYGENVYWAFGTEPTPKDVVDAWGNEINDYDYATNSCNSGKICGHYTQIVWRDTTEVGCGKASCDSEQVWVCNYSPPGNYIGQKPY
;
A
#
# COMPACT_ATOMS: atom_id res chain seq x y z
N TRP A 1 -10.72 10.43 3.30
CA TRP A 1 -9.32 10.85 3.34
C TRP A 1 -8.92 11.30 4.74
N SER A 2 -7.80 10.81 5.25
CA SER A 2 -7.25 11.20 6.54
C SER A 2 -5.98 12.02 6.34
N SER A 3 -6.00 13.28 6.78
CA SER A 3 -4.80 14.14 6.72
C SER A 3 -3.68 13.62 7.63
N ASP A 4 -4.04 13.00 8.76
CA ASP A 4 -3.05 12.43 9.67
C ASP A 4 -2.36 11.23 9.03
N ALA A 5 -3.12 10.32 8.41
CA ALA A 5 -2.56 9.18 7.69
C ALA A 5 -1.70 9.65 6.50
N ALA A 6 -2.16 10.69 5.78
CA ALA A 6 -1.41 11.25 4.66
C ALA A 6 -0.07 11.85 5.11
N ALA A 7 -0.02 12.50 6.27
CA ALA A 7 1.21 13.04 6.82
C ALA A 7 2.22 11.94 7.15
N VAL A 8 1.77 10.85 7.74
CA VAL A 8 2.63 9.68 8.02
C VAL A 8 3.14 9.07 6.72
N ALA A 9 2.25 8.90 5.74
CA ALA A 9 2.61 8.34 4.43
C ALA A 9 3.63 9.21 3.70
N GLN A 10 3.43 10.53 3.69
CA GLN A 10 4.35 11.44 3.00
C GLN A 10 5.72 11.47 3.68
N ALA A 11 5.76 11.49 5.00
CA ALA A 11 7.02 11.46 5.74
C ALA A 11 7.82 10.19 5.41
N TRP A 12 7.15 9.05 5.30
CA TRP A 12 7.81 7.81 4.94
C TRP A 12 8.27 7.81 3.46
N ALA A 13 7.43 8.32 2.56
CA ALA A 13 7.82 8.44 1.15
C ALA A 13 9.09 9.31 1.00
N ASP A 14 9.16 10.42 1.75
CA ASP A 14 10.34 11.29 1.76
C ASP A 14 11.57 10.57 2.31
N ASP A 15 11.39 9.75 3.34
CA ASP A 15 12.48 8.96 3.91
C ASP A 15 12.98 7.89 2.93
N LEU A 16 12.07 7.22 2.23
CA LEU A 16 12.43 6.29 1.17
C LEU A 16 13.20 6.97 0.03
N LYS A 17 12.80 8.19 -0.33
CA LYS A 17 13.53 8.99 -1.31
C LYS A 17 14.98 9.21 -0.87
N ASN A 18 15.20 9.53 0.39
CA ASN A 18 16.53 9.73 0.95
C ASN A 18 17.37 8.45 0.96
N ARG A 19 16.73 7.29 0.80
CA ARG A 19 17.39 5.98 0.69
C ARG A 19 17.45 5.47 -0.75
N GLY A 20 17.33 6.37 -1.74
CA GLY A 20 17.40 6.00 -3.15
C GLY A 20 16.12 5.38 -3.70
N CYS A 21 14.97 5.69 -3.10
CA CYS A 21 13.66 5.13 -3.47
C CYS A 21 13.57 3.60 -3.30
N ALA A 22 14.32 3.05 -2.34
CA ALA A 22 14.17 1.65 -1.94
C ALA A 22 12.75 1.43 -1.41
N ILE A 23 12.18 0.25 -1.69
CA ILE A 23 10.82 -0.06 -1.23
C ILE A 23 10.87 -0.85 0.08
N GLU A 24 10.32 -0.28 1.14
CA GLU A 24 10.25 -0.89 2.46
C GLU A 24 9.00 -0.38 3.18
N HIS A 25 8.47 -1.21 4.07
CA HIS A 25 7.43 -0.77 4.99
C HIS A 25 8.00 0.12 6.09
N ASN A 26 7.20 1.10 6.52
CA ASN A 26 7.54 1.99 7.60
C ASN A 26 7.48 1.26 8.95
N PRO A 27 8.61 1.03 9.63
CA PRO A 27 8.61 0.35 10.94
C PRO A 27 7.99 1.19 12.04
N ASN A 28 7.86 2.50 11.83
CA ASN A 28 7.33 3.45 12.81
C ASN A 28 5.97 4.02 12.39
N ARG A 29 5.21 3.26 11.58
CA ARG A 29 3.90 3.72 11.10
C ARG A 29 2.81 3.73 12.18
N GLY A 30 3.11 3.25 13.38
CA GLY A 30 2.13 3.15 14.45
C GLY A 30 1.05 2.11 14.10
N ASN A 31 -0.20 2.45 14.40
CA ASN A 31 -1.33 1.55 14.21
C ASN A 31 -2.01 1.75 12.84
N TYR A 32 -1.22 1.97 11.79
CA TYR A 32 -1.72 2.04 10.42
C TYR A 32 -1.42 0.77 9.66
N GLY A 33 -2.36 0.35 8.79
CA GLY A 33 -2.03 -0.53 7.69
C GLY A 33 -1.28 0.25 6.62
N GLU A 34 -0.62 -0.42 5.68
CA GLU A 34 0.22 0.27 4.71
C GLU A 34 0.34 -0.51 3.41
N ASN A 35 0.21 0.22 2.31
CA ASN A 35 0.61 -0.27 0.99
C ASN A 35 1.71 0.64 0.46
N VAL A 36 2.69 0.03 -0.20
CA VAL A 36 3.80 0.74 -0.84
C VAL A 36 3.88 0.31 -2.30
N TYR A 37 4.12 1.26 -3.20
CA TYR A 37 4.24 1.03 -4.64
C TYR A 37 5.51 1.68 -5.15
N TRP A 38 6.19 1.01 -6.06
CA TRP A 38 7.40 1.50 -6.71
C TRP A 38 7.23 1.47 -8.22
N ALA A 39 7.66 2.54 -8.89
CA ALA A 39 7.67 2.64 -10.33
C ALA A 39 9.03 3.11 -10.84
N PHE A 40 9.46 2.57 -11.96
CA PHE A 40 10.70 2.96 -12.62
C PHE A 40 10.41 3.32 -14.09
N GLY A 41 10.88 4.50 -14.51
CA GLY A 41 10.78 4.92 -15.90
C GLY A 41 9.39 5.38 -16.32
N THR A 42 8.44 5.47 -15.40
CA THR A 42 7.06 5.91 -15.66
C THR A 42 6.60 6.90 -14.58
N GLU A 43 5.53 7.62 -14.88
CA GLU A 43 4.86 8.50 -13.93
C GLU A 43 3.41 8.03 -13.74
N PRO A 44 3.19 7.03 -12.87
CA PRO A 44 1.85 6.51 -12.68
C PRO A 44 0.92 7.56 -12.07
N THR A 45 -0.35 7.49 -12.44
CA THR A 45 -1.40 8.26 -11.78
C THR A 45 -1.85 7.53 -10.50
N PRO A 46 -2.58 8.22 -9.59
CA PRO A 46 -3.16 7.52 -8.44
C PRO A 46 -4.03 6.33 -8.85
N LYS A 47 -4.77 6.43 -9.96
CA LYS A 47 -5.56 5.32 -10.48
C LYS A 47 -4.69 4.14 -10.88
N ASP A 48 -3.56 4.39 -11.54
CA ASP A 48 -2.63 3.32 -11.94
C ASP A 48 -2.12 2.55 -10.73
N VAL A 49 -1.79 3.25 -9.65
CA VAL A 49 -1.30 2.64 -8.41
C VAL A 49 -2.38 1.78 -7.76
N VAL A 50 -3.58 2.33 -7.61
CA VAL A 50 -4.69 1.58 -7.00
C VAL A 50 -5.10 0.40 -7.86
N ASP A 51 -5.11 0.56 -9.18
CA ASP A 51 -5.42 -0.54 -10.10
C ASP A 51 -4.38 -1.67 -10.01
N ALA A 52 -3.10 -1.33 -9.85
CA ALA A 52 -2.05 -2.33 -9.66
C ALA A 52 -2.29 -3.17 -8.41
N TRP A 53 -2.65 -2.51 -7.31
CA TRP A 53 -3.01 -3.22 -6.08
C TRP A 53 -4.31 -4.02 -6.23
N GLY A 54 -5.31 -3.42 -6.88
CA GLY A 54 -6.62 -4.05 -7.10
C GLY A 54 -6.54 -5.28 -8.00
N ASN A 55 -5.63 -5.28 -8.97
CA ASN A 55 -5.46 -6.41 -9.89
C ASN A 55 -4.93 -7.68 -9.20
N GLU A 56 -4.42 -7.57 -7.98
CA GLU A 56 -4.05 -8.74 -7.18
C GLU A 56 -5.25 -9.64 -6.88
N ILE A 57 -6.48 -9.17 -7.07
CA ILE A 57 -7.70 -9.99 -6.93
C ILE A 57 -7.63 -11.23 -7.82
N ASN A 58 -6.95 -11.15 -8.96
CA ASN A 58 -6.82 -12.27 -9.89
C ASN A 58 -6.03 -13.45 -9.30
N ASP A 59 -5.26 -13.20 -8.26
CA ASP A 59 -4.45 -14.20 -7.57
C ASP A 59 -5.02 -14.56 -6.18
N TYR A 60 -6.13 -13.94 -5.78
CA TYR A 60 -6.71 -14.13 -4.46
C TYR A 60 -7.93 -15.05 -4.50
N ASP A 61 -7.96 -16.03 -3.61
CA ASP A 61 -9.11 -16.92 -3.42
C ASP A 61 -9.77 -16.58 -2.08
N TYR A 62 -10.94 -15.97 -2.15
CA TYR A 62 -11.70 -15.58 -0.97
C TYR A 62 -12.18 -16.80 -0.16
N ALA A 63 -12.61 -17.86 -0.85
CA ALA A 63 -13.16 -19.05 -0.18
C ALA A 63 -12.16 -19.68 0.78
N THR A 64 -10.89 -19.72 0.39
CA THR A 64 -9.80 -20.29 1.21
C THR A 64 -8.98 -19.21 1.91
N ASN A 65 -9.26 -17.94 1.66
CA ASN A 65 -8.48 -16.80 2.15
C ASN A 65 -6.99 -17.00 1.85
N SER A 66 -6.68 -17.28 0.61
CA SER A 66 -5.31 -17.58 0.18
C SER A 66 -4.94 -16.88 -1.11
N CYS A 67 -3.64 -16.71 -1.31
CA CYS A 67 -3.07 -16.14 -2.52
C CYS A 67 -2.40 -17.24 -3.34
N ASN A 68 -2.47 -17.13 -4.67
CA ASN A 68 -1.80 -18.08 -5.54
C ASN A 68 -0.30 -18.16 -5.22
N SER A 69 0.26 -19.36 -5.34
CA SER A 69 1.67 -19.62 -5.00
C SER A 69 2.60 -18.66 -5.74
N GLY A 70 3.51 -18.02 -5.00
CA GLY A 70 4.48 -17.08 -5.53
C GLY A 70 3.92 -15.70 -5.87
N LYS A 71 2.64 -15.45 -5.57
CA LYS A 71 1.98 -14.17 -5.82
C LYS A 71 1.79 -13.37 -4.54
N ILE A 72 1.45 -12.08 -4.70
CA ILE A 72 1.20 -11.16 -3.60
C ILE A 72 -0.25 -10.68 -3.70
N CYS A 73 -0.99 -10.76 -2.60
CA CYS A 73 -2.38 -10.31 -2.52
C CYS A 73 -2.63 -9.29 -1.41
N GLY A 74 -1.61 -8.99 -0.61
CA GLY A 74 -1.75 -8.15 0.58
C GLY A 74 -2.15 -6.72 0.31
N HIS A 75 -1.77 -6.15 -0.84
CA HIS A 75 -2.20 -4.81 -1.22
C HIS A 75 -3.70 -4.80 -1.53
N TYR A 76 -4.17 -5.80 -2.29
CA TYR A 76 -5.59 -5.95 -2.58
C TYR A 76 -6.40 -6.12 -1.30
N THR A 77 -6.02 -7.05 -0.43
CA THR A 77 -6.79 -7.32 0.78
C THR A 77 -6.87 -6.09 1.68
N GLN A 78 -5.81 -5.28 1.73
CA GLN A 78 -5.83 -4.04 2.50
C GLN A 78 -6.79 -3.01 1.92
N ILE A 79 -6.80 -2.78 0.60
CA ILE A 79 -7.68 -1.76 0.01
C ILE A 79 -9.15 -2.12 0.10
N VAL A 80 -9.49 -3.42 0.17
CA VAL A 80 -10.88 -3.87 0.32
C VAL A 80 -11.23 -4.28 1.74
N TRP A 81 -10.36 -4.03 2.72
CA TRP A 81 -10.59 -4.42 4.10
C TRP A 81 -11.81 -3.70 4.66
N ARG A 82 -12.85 -4.49 5.06
CA ARG A 82 -14.15 -3.95 5.42
C ARG A 82 -14.10 -2.94 6.56
N ASP A 83 -13.30 -3.22 7.58
CA ASP A 83 -13.26 -2.40 8.79
C ASP A 83 -12.33 -1.18 8.69
N THR A 84 -11.54 -1.07 7.61
CA THR A 84 -10.72 0.10 7.31
C THR A 84 -11.62 1.21 6.79
N THR A 85 -11.58 2.37 7.43
CA THR A 85 -12.48 3.51 7.13
C THR A 85 -11.76 4.75 6.66
N GLU A 86 -10.43 4.82 6.82
CA GLU A 86 -9.66 6.00 6.47
C GLU A 86 -8.41 5.63 5.68
N VAL A 87 -8.00 6.52 4.79
CA VAL A 87 -6.77 6.39 4.02
C VAL A 87 -6.11 7.74 3.81
N GLY A 88 -4.80 7.76 3.84
CA GLY A 88 -4.00 8.89 3.44
C GLY A 88 -2.75 8.41 2.72
N CYS A 89 -2.36 9.11 1.67
CA CYS A 89 -1.25 8.71 0.81
C CYS A 89 -0.29 9.85 0.56
N GLY A 90 0.95 9.49 0.24
CA GLY A 90 1.99 10.40 -0.20
C GLY A 90 2.87 9.74 -1.24
N LYS A 91 3.67 10.54 -1.92
CA LYS A 91 4.64 10.06 -2.92
C LYS A 91 5.90 10.89 -2.92
N ALA A 92 6.98 10.29 -3.41
CA ALA A 92 8.25 10.97 -3.63
C ALA A 92 8.91 10.42 -4.88
N SER A 93 9.79 11.23 -5.49
CA SER A 93 10.47 10.87 -6.74
C SER A 93 11.98 10.92 -6.57
N CYS A 94 12.66 9.94 -7.16
CA CYS A 94 14.12 9.86 -7.27
C CYS A 94 14.47 9.67 -8.75
N ASP A 95 15.09 10.66 -9.39
CA ASP A 95 15.46 10.55 -10.81
C ASP A 95 14.33 9.92 -11.65
N SER A 96 14.52 8.66 -12.09
CA SER A 96 13.53 7.93 -12.90
C SER A 96 12.61 7.05 -12.08
N GLU A 97 12.62 7.14 -10.73
CA GLU A 97 11.86 6.29 -9.84
C GLU A 97 10.86 7.09 -9.03
N GLN A 98 9.75 6.45 -8.66
CA GLN A 98 8.76 6.99 -7.73
C GLN A 98 8.41 5.95 -6.69
N VAL A 99 8.16 6.41 -5.47
CA VAL A 99 7.57 5.59 -4.41
C VAL A 99 6.26 6.23 -3.95
N TRP A 100 5.27 5.39 -3.74
CA TRP A 100 3.94 5.78 -3.27
C TRP A 100 3.65 5.02 -2.00
N VAL A 101 3.14 5.71 -1.00
CA VAL A 101 2.82 5.12 0.31
C VAL A 101 1.39 5.49 0.65
N CYS A 102 0.59 4.49 1.02
CA CYS A 102 -0.76 4.72 1.56
C CYS A 102 -0.85 4.08 2.94
N ASN A 103 -1.34 4.82 3.91
CA ASN A 103 -1.61 4.32 5.25
C ASN A 103 -3.11 4.27 5.50
N TYR A 104 -3.55 3.25 6.20
CA TYR A 104 -4.97 2.92 6.39
C TYR A 104 -5.30 2.81 7.87
N SER A 105 -6.46 3.29 8.25
CA SER A 105 -6.94 3.21 9.64
C SER A 105 -8.41 2.77 9.69
N PRO A 106 -8.79 1.86 10.56
CA PRO A 106 -7.93 0.90 11.28
C PRO A 106 -7.12 0.03 10.32
N PRO A 107 -6.00 -0.56 10.76
CA PRO A 107 -5.20 -1.43 9.90
C PRO A 107 -5.98 -2.69 9.52
N GLY A 108 -5.69 -3.21 8.34
CA GLY A 108 -6.21 -4.49 7.88
C GLY A 108 -5.17 -5.59 7.92
N ASN A 109 -5.42 -6.62 7.14
CA ASN A 109 -4.49 -7.74 6.94
C ASN A 109 -4.13 -8.50 8.22
N TYR A 110 -5.11 -8.70 9.11
CA TYR A 110 -4.91 -9.57 10.24
C TYR A 110 -4.82 -11.03 9.77
N ILE A 111 -3.77 -11.72 10.22
CA ILE A 111 -3.51 -13.11 9.84
C ILE A 111 -4.72 -13.98 10.19
N GLY A 112 -5.17 -14.78 9.21
CA GLY A 112 -6.30 -15.69 9.39
C GLY A 112 -7.68 -15.06 9.25
N GLN A 113 -7.76 -13.74 9.05
CA GLN A 113 -9.03 -13.05 8.85
C GLN A 113 -9.25 -12.74 7.37
N LYS A 114 -10.47 -12.92 6.91
CA LYS A 114 -10.87 -12.52 5.57
C LYS A 114 -11.09 -11.01 5.52
N PRO A 115 -10.80 -10.35 4.38
CA PRO A 115 -10.94 -8.90 4.26
C PRO A 115 -12.39 -8.43 4.32
N TYR A 116 -13.34 -9.29 3.89
CA TYR A 116 -14.76 -8.90 3.84
C TYR A 116 -15.73 -10.07 3.94
#